data_6de4db393e50d434568b583c40190f5a
#
_entry.id   6de4db393e50d434568b583c40190f5a
#
_cell.length_a   1.000
_cell.length_b   1.000
_cell.length_c   1.000
_cell.angle_alpha   90.00
_cell.angle_beta   90.00
_cell.angle_gamma   90.00
#
_symmetry.space_group_name_H-M   'P 1'
#
loop_
_entity.id
_entity.type
_entity.pdbx_description
1 polymer ?
#
loop_
_entity_poly.entity_id
_entity_poly.type
_entity_poly.pdbx_seq_one_letter_code
_entity_poly.pdbx_strand_id
1 'polypeptide(L)'
;LKTTLAGTYSDQEAIQTTYDREFNPSPNIDQNSRSTNLILTSSLNRKVNNRFTNKTGLTFTQMFYNMNLELAPFIDQPLETISKGDGNTSLISAYNSSAWGINDKLSLNFGLHGQLLTLNNRWTLEPRASLKWQTNTRTSFALAYGMYSRMEKMDVYFVKTQSTGDRSVNKNLDFTKAHHLMLSFAYKVSENTSLKVEPYIQFLYDVPVMRDSSFSVLNRDEFFVENALVNKGRGRNFGVDFTWERALNKGLYYMITASLFDSRYCGGDGVWHNTRFNRKYVLNGLIGKEWMLGRNKQNILSVNLKLTLQGGERYAPIDVEA
;
A
#
# COMPACT_ATOMS: atom_id res chain seq x y z
N LEU A 1 -10.35 -17.72 21.31
CA LEU A 1 -9.00 -17.87 20.77
C LEU A 1 -9.09 -18.40 19.35
N LYS A 2 -8.35 -17.79 18.44
CA LYS A 2 -8.19 -18.28 17.07
C LYS A 2 -6.70 -18.33 16.74
N THR A 3 -6.23 -19.49 16.30
CA THR A 3 -4.85 -19.67 15.84
C THR A 3 -4.88 -20.10 14.38
N THR A 4 -4.00 -19.57 13.58
CA THR A 4 -3.89 -19.84 12.14
C THR A 4 -2.43 -20.04 11.77
N LEU A 5 -2.13 -21.10 11.05
CA LEU A 5 -0.84 -21.33 10.40
C LEU A 5 -1.04 -21.20 8.90
N ALA A 6 -0.17 -20.44 8.25
CA ALA A 6 -0.16 -20.25 6.80
C ALA A 6 1.27 -20.32 6.25
N GLY A 7 1.40 -20.72 5.01
CA GLY A 7 2.65 -20.71 4.26
C GLY A 7 2.45 -20.02 2.92
N THR A 8 3.45 -19.25 2.46
CA THR A 8 3.52 -18.69 1.11
C THR A 8 4.83 -19.06 0.46
N TYR A 9 4.79 -19.30 -0.82
CA TYR A 9 5.97 -19.54 -1.65
C TYR A 9 5.88 -18.68 -2.89
N SER A 10 6.99 -18.06 -3.25
CA SER A 10 7.13 -17.29 -4.49
C SER A 10 8.50 -17.58 -5.11
N ASP A 11 8.49 -17.84 -6.40
CA ASP A 11 9.70 -18.02 -7.22
C ASP A 11 9.55 -17.10 -8.43
N GLN A 12 10.49 -16.20 -8.62
CA GLN A 12 10.46 -15.20 -9.67
C GLN A 12 11.81 -15.20 -10.39
N GLU A 13 11.74 -15.33 -11.69
CA GLU A 13 12.88 -15.21 -12.59
C GLU A 13 12.57 -14.15 -13.64
N ALA A 14 13.52 -13.27 -13.90
CA ALA A 14 13.41 -12.26 -14.95
C ALA A 14 14.76 -12.14 -15.65
N ILE A 15 14.77 -12.44 -16.95
CA ILE A 15 15.93 -12.28 -17.81
C ILE A 15 15.57 -11.23 -18.85
N GLN A 16 16.38 -10.19 -18.94
CA GLN A 16 16.24 -9.17 -19.97
C GLN A 16 17.51 -9.14 -20.83
N THR A 17 17.31 -9.19 -22.13
CA THR A 17 18.36 -9.05 -23.12
C THR A 17 18.15 -7.74 -23.88
N THR A 18 19.20 -6.95 -24.04
CA THR A 18 19.25 -5.81 -24.94
C THR A 18 19.99 -6.19 -26.23
N TYR A 19 19.89 -5.36 -27.25
CA TYR A 19 20.62 -5.57 -28.49
C TYR A 19 21.54 -4.38 -28.73
N ASP A 20 22.76 -4.67 -29.15
CA ASP A 20 23.70 -3.66 -29.61
C ASP A 20 23.25 -3.01 -30.95
N ARG A 21 24.05 -2.10 -31.47
CA ARG A 21 23.75 -1.43 -32.79
C ARG A 21 23.79 -2.38 -33.96
N GLU A 22 24.39 -3.53 -33.82
CA GLU A 22 24.52 -4.58 -34.84
C GLU A 22 23.48 -5.69 -34.66
N PHE A 23 22.53 -5.50 -33.70
CA PHE A 23 21.50 -6.47 -33.33
C PHE A 23 22.03 -7.76 -32.67
N ASN A 24 23.23 -7.76 -32.11
CA ASN A 24 23.70 -8.87 -31.30
C ASN A 24 23.05 -8.81 -29.94
N PRO A 25 22.59 -9.94 -29.38
CA PRO A 25 21.99 -9.98 -28.04
C PRO A 25 23.06 -9.81 -26.95
N SER A 26 22.82 -8.88 -26.03
CA SER A 26 23.65 -8.63 -24.86
C SER A 26 22.81 -8.79 -23.60
N PRO A 27 23.21 -9.62 -22.60
CA PRO A 27 22.52 -9.73 -21.33
C PRO A 27 22.47 -8.36 -20.62
N ASN A 28 21.29 -7.98 -20.12
CA ASN A 28 21.08 -6.72 -19.43
C ASN A 28 20.70 -6.92 -17.97
N ILE A 29 19.74 -7.81 -17.71
CA ILE A 29 19.27 -8.13 -16.35
C ILE A 29 19.16 -9.64 -16.22
N ASP A 30 19.67 -10.17 -15.11
CA ASP A 30 19.39 -11.52 -14.63
C ASP A 30 18.96 -11.43 -13.16
N GLN A 31 17.71 -11.77 -12.92
CA GLN A 31 17.12 -11.77 -11.59
C GLN A 31 16.55 -13.13 -11.27
N ASN A 32 16.95 -13.68 -10.15
CA ASN A 32 16.32 -14.83 -9.53
C ASN A 32 15.98 -14.50 -8.07
N SER A 33 14.73 -14.69 -7.68
CA SER A 33 14.25 -14.40 -6.34
C SER A 33 13.27 -15.46 -5.87
N ARG A 34 13.66 -16.20 -4.85
CA ARG A 34 12.85 -17.21 -4.19
C ARG A 34 12.56 -16.81 -2.76
N SER A 35 11.30 -16.82 -2.36
CA SER A 35 10.90 -16.53 -0.99
C SER A 35 9.87 -17.53 -0.47
N THR A 36 10.04 -17.92 0.79
CA THR A 36 9.08 -18.77 1.52
C THR A 36 8.79 -18.09 2.85
N ASN A 37 7.50 -17.90 3.19
CA ASN A 37 7.13 -17.38 4.48
C ASN A 37 6.25 -18.36 5.22
N LEU A 38 6.57 -18.61 6.49
CA LEU A 38 5.74 -19.34 7.44
C LEU A 38 5.15 -18.35 8.43
N ILE A 39 3.83 -18.32 8.54
CA ILE A 39 3.09 -17.31 9.29
C ILE A 39 2.26 -18.01 10.36
N LEU A 40 2.54 -17.72 11.62
CA LEU A 40 1.75 -18.15 12.76
C LEU A 40 1.05 -16.93 13.36
N THR A 41 -0.27 -16.94 13.36
CA THR A 41 -1.09 -15.89 13.97
C THR A 41 -1.95 -16.50 15.08
N SER A 42 -1.95 -15.86 16.25
CA SER A 42 -2.87 -16.18 17.33
C SER A 42 -3.59 -14.93 17.82
N SER A 43 -4.89 -15.01 18.00
CA SER A 43 -5.69 -13.86 18.44
C SER A 43 -6.78 -14.28 19.42
N LEU A 44 -6.96 -13.46 20.45
CA LEU A 44 -8.00 -13.56 21.45
C LEU A 44 -8.98 -12.41 21.28
N ASN A 45 -10.24 -12.73 21.06
CA ASN A 45 -11.32 -11.75 21.07
C ASN A 45 -12.13 -11.93 22.33
N ARG A 46 -12.24 -10.87 23.14
CA ARG A 46 -12.95 -10.85 24.43
C ARG A 46 -14.06 -9.81 24.38
N LYS A 47 -15.29 -10.26 24.47
CA LYS A 47 -16.44 -9.41 24.75
C LYS A 47 -16.52 -9.22 26.26
N VAL A 48 -16.14 -8.03 26.76
CA VAL A 48 -16.15 -7.71 28.18
C VAL A 48 -17.56 -7.42 28.65
N ASN A 49 -18.31 -6.65 27.85
CA ASN A 49 -19.72 -6.38 28.04
C ASN A 49 -20.40 -6.04 26.70
N ASN A 50 -21.66 -5.61 26.71
CA ASN A 50 -22.39 -5.29 25.46
C ASN A 50 -21.87 -4.05 24.73
N ARG A 51 -21.04 -3.22 25.39
CA ARG A 51 -20.49 -1.98 24.83
C ARG A 51 -18.98 -2.01 24.62
N PHE A 52 -18.30 -3.01 25.21
CA PHE A 52 -16.83 -3.05 25.13
C PHE A 52 -16.33 -4.43 24.69
N THR A 53 -15.60 -4.43 23.58
CA THR A 53 -14.89 -5.60 23.07
C THR A 53 -13.41 -5.29 22.92
N ASN A 54 -12.56 -6.27 23.18
CA ASN A 54 -11.12 -6.17 23.02
C ASN A 54 -10.61 -7.34 22.18
N LYS A 55 -9.69 -7.06 21.28
CA LYS A 55 -8.99 -8.05 20.46
C LYS A 55 -7.49 -7.85 20.63
N THR A 56 -6.81 -8.90 21.08
CA THR A 56 -5.35 -8.93 21.19
C THR A 56 -4.82 -10.04 20.29
N GLY A 57 -3.73 -9.79 19.60
CA GLY A 57 -3.13 -10.80 18.73
C GLY A 57 -1.63 -10.65 18.59
N LEU A 58 -1.02 -11.76 18.23
CA LEU A 58 0.39 -11.89 17.91
C LEU A 58 0.52 -12.57 16.54
N THR A 59 1.39 -12.06 15.70
CA THR A 59 1.77 -12.67 14.43
C THR A 59 3.27 -12.83 14.39
N PHE A 60 3.72 -14.04 14.13
CA PHE A 60 5.11 -14.37 13.85
C PHE A 60 5.23 -14.80 12.40
N THR A 61 6.05 -14.11 11.62
CA THR A 61 6.34 -14.43 10.23
C THR A 61 7.80 -14.76 10.11
N GLN A 62 8.11 -16.02 9.82
CA GLN A 62 9.45 -16.48 9.46
C GLN A 62 9.60 -16.38 7.95
N MET A 63 10.56 -15.58 7.49
CA MET A 63 10.84 -15.33 6.07
C MET A 63 12.15 -16.01 5.71
N PHE A 64 12.12 -16.89 4.71
CA PHE A 64 13.29 -17.48 4.06
C PHE A 64 13.42 -16.85 2.68
N TYR A 65 14.61 -16.45 2.32
CA TYR A 65 14.87 -15.77 1.06
C TYR A 65 16.18 -16.26 0.43
N ASN A 66 16.16 -16.39 -0.89
CA ASN A 66 17.32 -16.56 -1.73
C ASN A 66 17.10 -15.67 -2.95
N MET A 67 17.97 -14.70 -3.14
CA MET A 67 17.83 -13.73 -4.21
C MET A 67 19.19 -13.37 -4.79
N ASN A 68 19.21 -13.20 -6.11
CA ASN A 68 20.33 -12.67 -6.87
C ASN A 68 19.77 -11.76 -7.95
N LEU A 69 20.30 -10.56 -8.01
CA LEU A 69 20.03 -9.59 -9.06
C LEU A 69 21.36 -9.12 -9.64
N GLU A 70 21.51 -9.31 -10.92
CA GLU A 70 22.66 -8.89 -11.70
C GLU A 70 22.21 -7.94 -12.81
N LEU A 71 22.98 -6.91 -13.06
CA LEU A 71 22.71 -5.88 -14.05
C LEU A 71 23.99 -5.58 -14.83
N ALA A 72 23.88 -5.44 -16.14
CA ALA A 72 24.98 -4.92 -16.95
C ALA A 72 25.04 -3.39 -16.79
N PRO A 73 26.19 -2.80 -16.39
CA PRO A 73 26.33 -1.35 -16.27
C PRO A 73 26.12 -0.61 -17.59
N PHE A 74 26.53 -1.22 -18.69
CA PHE A 74 26.33 -0.75 -20.06
C PHE A 74 26.12 -1.92 -21.00
N ILE A 75 25.61 -1.65 -22.21
CA ILE A 75 25.49 -2.66 -23.27
C ILE A 75 26.88 -3.29 -23.51
N ASP A 76 26.91 -4.61 -23.70
CA ASP A 76 28.10 -5.44 -23.91
C ASP A 76 29.08 -5.51 -22.72
N GLN A 77 28.68 -5.07 -21.56
CA GLN A 77 29.40 -5.26 -20.31
C GLN A 77 28.93 -6.54 -19.61
N PRO A 78 29.81 -7.19 -18.83
CA PRO A 78 29.39 -8.32 -18.00
C PRO A 78 28.39 -7.90 -16.93
N LEU A 79 27.52 -8.83 -16.56
CA LEU A 79 26.60 -8.63 -15.44
C LEU A 79 27.35 -8.44 -14.13
N GLU A 80 26.97 -7.43 -13.37
CA GLU A 80 27.45 -7.14 -12.02
C GLU A 80 26.38 -7.42 -10.99
N THR A 81 26.75 -8.00 -9.85
CA THR A 81 25.81 -8.28 -8.77
C THR A 81 25.39 -6.98 -8.07
N ILE A 82 24.13 -6.62 -8.20
CA ILE A 82 23.49 -5.46 -7.58
C ILE A 82 22.87 -5.80 -6.22
N SER A 83 22.22 -6.95 -6.12
CA SER A 83 21.64 -7.41 -4.85
C SER A 83 21.77 -8.92 -4.72
N LYS A 84 22.31 -9.36 -3.58
CA LYS A 84 22.44 -10.79 -3.29
C LYS A 84 22.22 -11.05 -1.82
N GLY A 85 21.29 -11.97 -1.53
CA GLY A 85 20.99 -12.38 -0.17
C GLY A 85 20.46 -13.81 -0.14
N ASP A 86 20.98 -14.59 0.81
CA ASP A 86 20.49 -15.92 1.14
C ASP A 86 20.42 -16.06 2.66
N GLY A 87 19.29 -16.55 3.15
CA GLY A 87 19.10 -16.71 4.58
C GLY A 87 17.65 -16.61 5.04
N ASN A 88 17.52 -16.19 6.29
CA ASN A 88 16.21 -16.03 6.89
C ASN A 88 16.17 -14.87 7.88
N THR A 89 14.97 -14.38 8.15
CA THR A 89 14.69 -13.35 9.15
C THR A 89 13.26 -13.48 9.62
N SER A 90 12.90 -12.80 10.72
CA SER A 90 11.54 -12.82 11.23
C SER A 90 10.97 -11.42 11.34
N LEU A 91 9.67 -11.30 11.06
CA LEU A 91 8.85 -10.15 11.43
C LEU A 91 7.89 -10.57 12.53
N ILE A 92 8.02 -9.96 13.70
CA ILE A 92 7.17 -10.20 14.87
C ILE A 92 6.25 -9.02 15.02
N SER A 93 4.93 -9.26 15.08
CA SER A 93 3.94 -8.20 15.25
C SER A 93 3.00 -8.54 16.39
N ALA A 94 2.67 -7.55 17.20
CA ALA A 94 1.67 -7.68 18.26
C ALA A 94 0.69 -6.51 18.20
N TYR A 95 -0.57 -6.77 18.49
CA TYR A 95 -1.58 -5.71 18.53
C TYR A 95 -2.60 -5.91 19.65
N ASN A 96 -3.10 -4.78 20.13
CA ASN A 96 -4.29 -4.70 20.96
C ASN A 96 -5.25 -3.69 20.32
N SER A 97 -6.50 -4.05 20.18
CA SER A 97 -7.55 -3.20 19.61
C SER A 97 -8.81 -3.32 20.43
N SER A 98 -9.38 -2.19 20.81
CA SER A 98 -10.61 -2.11 21.60
C SER A 98 -11.67 -1.34 20.84
N ALA A 99 -12.90 -1.81 20.92
CA ALA A 99 -14.09 -1.11 20.45
C ALA A 99 -15.00 -0.83 21.64
N TRP A 100 -15.34 0.45 21.83
CA TRP A 100 -16.15 0.94 22.94
C TRP A 100 -17.36 1.73 22.42
N GLY A 101 -18.56 1.19 22.62
CA GLY A 101 -19.81 1.92 22.44
C GLY A 101 -20.06 2.81 23.65
N ILE A 102 -19.62 4.08 23.59
CA ILE A 102 -19.78 5.05 24.67
C ILE A 102 -21.26 5.23 25.00
N ASN A 103 -22.06 5.37 23.93
CA ASN A 103 -23.53 5.35 23.97
C ASN A 103 -24.07 4.87 22.63
N ASP A 104 -25.40 4.90 22.43
CA ASP A 104 -26.05 4.40 21.21
C ASP A 104 -25.71 5.22 19.94
N LYS A 105 -25.17 6.43 20.11
CA LYS A 105 -24.79 7.33 19.02
C LYS A 105 -23.29 7.49 18.84
N LEU A 106 -22.49 7.15 19.86
CA LEU A 106 -21.06 7.42 19.87
C LEU A 106 -20.27 6.13 20.13
N SER A 107 -19.36 5.79 19.23
CA SER A 107 -18.46 4.66 19.37
C SER A 107 -17.01 5.08 19.13
N LEU A 108 -16.11 4.56 19.95
CA LEU A 108 -14.67 4.77 19.88
C LEU A 108 -13.98 3.43 19.61
N ASN A 109 -13.14 3.38 18.59
CA ASN A 109 -12.18 2.29 18.41
C ASN A 109 -10.79 2.85 18.66
N PHE A 110 -9.97 2.13 19.41
CA PHE A 110 -8.58 2.51 19.65
C PHE A 110 -7.71 1.28 19.78
N GLY A 111 -6.46 1.42 19.47
CA GLY A 111 -5.54 0.31 19.50
C GLY A 111 -4.10 0.72 19.31
N LEU A 112 -3.25 -0.26 19.56
CA LEU A 112 -1.81 -0.17 19.41
C LEU A 112 -1.33 -1.40 18.67
N HIS A 113 -0.45 -1.18 17.68
CA HIS A 113 0.21 -2.25 16.95
C HIS A 113 1.72 -2.02 17.03
N GLY A 114 2.49 -3.07 17.23
CA GLY A 114 3.95 -3.02 17.23
C GLY A 114 4.52 -4.06 16.31
N GLN A 115 5.65 -3.74 15.69
CA GLN A 115 6.41 -4.66 14.82
C GLN A 115 7.89 -4.61 15.16
N LEU A 116 8.56 -5.76 15.01
CA LEU A 116 10.01 -5.93 15.14
C LEU A 116 10.51 -6.76 13.95
N LEU A 117 11.44 -6.20 13.19
CA LEU A 117 12.19 -6.91 12.12
C LEU A 117 13.52 -7.38 12.68
N THR A 118 13.74 -8.69 12.75
CA THR A 118 14.97 -9.26 13.33
C THR A 118 16.20 -9.12 12.44
N LEU A 119 16.02 -8.83 11.14
CA LEU A 119 17.12 -8.60 10.19
C LEU A 119 18.10 -7.51 10.66
N ASN A 120 17.56 -6.45 11.26
CA ASN A 120 18.31 -5.27 11.69
C ASN A 120 17.87 -4.72 13.06
N ASN A 121 17.00 -5.46 13.77
CA ASN A 121 16.45 -5.11 15.08
C ASN A 121 15.68 -3.77 15.08
N ARG A 122 15.13 -3.35 13.93
CA ARG A 122 14.27 -2.17 13.85
C ARG A 122 12.85 -2.53 14.32
N TRP A 123 12.25 -1.60 15.04
CA TRP A 123 10.90 -1.77 15.56
C TRP A 123 10.06 -0.50 15.37
N THR A 124 8.76 -0.65 15.47
CA THR A 124 7.81 0.46 15.33
C THR A 124 6.62 0.25 16.25
N LEU A 125 5.99 1.34 16.64
CA LEU A 125 4.78 1.37 17.44
C LEU A 125 3.76 2.28 16.77
N GLU A 126 2.56 1.76 16.54
CA GLU A 126 1.54 2.32 15.66
C GLU A 126 0.23 2.53 16.42
N PRO A 127 0.03 3.70 17.04
CA PRO A 127 -1.26 4.07 17.64
C PRO A 127 -2.31 4.32 16.55
N ARG A 128 -3.54 3.88 16.83
CA ARG A 128 -4.71 4.06 15.96
C ARG A 128 -5.93 4.37 16.80
N ALA A 129 -6.75 5.30 16.33
CA ALA A 129 -8.01 5.65 16.97
C ALA A 129 -9.04 6.10 15.94
N SER A 130 -10.31 5.77 16.17
CA SER A 130 -11.42 6.30 15.38
C SER A 130 -12.64 6.53 16.26
N LEU A 131 -13.25 7.70 16.08
CA LEU A 131 -14.48 8.10 16.76
C LEU A 131 -15.59 8.19 15.70
N LYS A 132 -16.69 7.46 15.91
CA LYS A 132 -17.86 7.54 15.04
C LYS A 132 -19.04 8.11 15.84
N TRP A 133 -19.69 9.11 15.27
CA TRP A 133 -20.86 9.77 15.82
C TRP A 133 -22.05 9.65 14.86
N GLN A 134 -23.07 8.91 15.29
CA GLN A 134 -24.36 8.76 14.62
C GLN A 134 -25.29 9.86 15.11
N THR A 135 -25.43 10.97 14.39
CA THR A 135 -26.27 12.10 14.82
C THR A 135 -27.75 11.75 14.80
N ASN A 136 -28.18 11.03 13.75
CA ASN A 136 -29.54 10.51 13.58
C ASN A 136 -29.52 9.24 12.71
N THR A 137 -30.69 8.68 12.38
CA THR A 137 -30.80 7.45 11.59
C THR A 137 -30.23 7.55 10.16
N ARG A 138 -30.02 8.77 9.64
CA ARG A 138 -29.55 9.01 8.27
C ARG A 138 -28.13 9.56 8.21
N THR A 139 -27.63 10.21 9.27
CA THR A 139 -26.39 10.98 9.23
C THR A 139 -25.36 10.46 10.22
N SER A 140 -24.15 10.20 9.77
CA SER A 140 -23.03 9.88 10.65
C SER A 140 -21.76 10.61 10.23
N PHE A 141 -20.94 10.92 11.23
CA PHE A 141 -19.59 11.44 11.10
C PHE A 141 -18.59 10.47 11.70
N ALA A 142 -17.40 10.42 11.14
CA ALA A 142 -16.29 9.71 11.77
C ALA A 142 -14.99 10.51 11.60
N LEU A 143 -14.15 10.44 12.63
CA LEU A 143 -12.77 10.92 12.61
C LEU A 143 -11.87 9.73 12.89
N ALA A 144 -10.89 9.49 12.04
CA ALA A 144 -9.94 8.41 12.21
C ALA A 144 -8.51 8.94 12.09
N TYR A 145 -7.67 8.49 12.99
CA TYR A 145 -6.22 8.69 12.96
C TYR A 145 -5.53 7.34 13.09
N GLY A 146 -4.45 7.16 12.36
CA GLY A 146 -3.60 5.98 12.51
C GLY A 146 -2.18 6.25 12.06
N MET A 147 -1.23 5.71 12.81
CA MET A 147 0.13 5.54 12.37
C MET A 147 0.28 4.14 11.77
N TYR A 148 0.99 4.05 10.66
CA TYR A 148 1.26 2.81 9.94
C TYR A 148 2.72 2.75 9.57
N SER A 149 3.27 1.54 9.50
CA SER A 149 4.64 1.34 9.06
C SER A 149 4.77 0.12 8.15
N ARG A 150 5.80 0.14 7.33
CA ARG A 150 6.10 -0.93 6.39
C ARG A 150 7.61 -1.12 6.28
N MET A 151 8.07 -2.37 6.38
CA MET A 151 9.42 -2.73 5.94
C MET A 151 9.53 -2.63 4.41
N GLU A 152 10.72 -2.44 3.89
CA GLU A 152 10.97 -2.50 2.45
C GLU A 152 10.96 -3.95 1.95
N LYS A 153 10.96 -4.12 0.63
CA LYS A 153 11.16 -5.44 0.03
C LYS A 153 12.55 -5.98 0.40
N MET A 154 12.69 -7.30 0.49
CA MET A 154 13.95 -7.92 0.94
C MET A 154 15.12 -7.59 0.01
N ASP A 155 14.91 -7.48 -1.28
CA ASP A 155 15.91 -7.09 -2.28
C ASP A 155 16.56 -5.74 -1.96
N VAL A 156 15.79 -4.77 -1.46
CA VAL A 156 16.29 -3.43 -1.10
C VAL A 156 17.33 -3.49 0.04
N TYR A 157 17.15 -4.38 1.02
CA TYR A 157 18.10 -4.51 2.14
C TYR A 157 19.45 -5.09 1.74
N PHE A 158 19.49 -5.87 0.66
CA PHE A 158 20.68 -6.59 0.22
C PHE A 158 21.40 -5.98 -0.98
N VAL A 159 21.08 -4.73 -1.29
CA VAL A 159 21.78 -3.95 -2.31
C VAL A 159 23.25 -3.83 -1.97
N LYS A 160 24.12 -4.05 -2.96
CA LYS A 160 25.57 -3.89 -2.95
C LYS A 160 25.95 -2.76 -3.90
N THR A 161 27.03 -2.08 -3.62
CA THR A 161 27.59 -1.07 -4.52
C THR A 161 29.06 -1.39 -4.78
N GLN A 162 29.57 -1.02 -5.94
CA GLN A 162 31.00 -1.25 -6.28
C GLN A 162 31.95 -0.74 -5.19
N SER A 163 31.63 0.39 -4.55
CA SER A 163 32.43 0.98 -3.47
C SER A 163 32.45 0.17 -2.17
N THR A 164 31.47 -0.72 -1.97
CA THR A 164 31.31 -1.49 -0.73
C THR A 164 31.62 -2.98 -0.88
N GLY A 165 31.86 -3.43 -2.13
CA GLY A 165 32.10 -4.83 -2.45
C GLY A 165 30.92 -5.72 -1.97
N ASP A 166 31.21 -6.74 -1.18
CA ASP A 166 30.20 -7.68 -0.69
C ASP A 166 29.30 -7.16 0.45
N ARG A 167 29.50 -5.95 0.94
CA ARG A 167 28.72 -5.41 2.04
C ARG A 167 27.41 -4.82 1.55
N SER A 168 26.29 -5.29 2.11
CA SER A 168 24.97 -4.72 1.86
C SER A 168 24.82 -3.33 2.48
N VAL A 169 24.60 -2.30 1.66
CA VAL A 169 24.57 -0.88 2.09
C VAL A 169 23.27 -0.49 2.78
N ASN A 170 22.16 -1.17 2.47
CA ASN A 170 20.81 -0.82 2.91
C ASN A 170 20.30 -1.69 4.07
N LYS A 171 21.11 -2.59 4.62
CA LYS A 171 20.67 -3.55 5.64
C LYS A 171 20.05 -2.89 6.88
N ASN A 172 20.50 -1.67 7.21
CA ASN A 172 20.06 -0.93 8.40
C ASN A 172 18.90 0.04 8.15
N LEU A 173 18.26 -0.02 6.99
CA LEU A 173 17.07 0.80 6.73
C LEU A 173 15.97 0.53 7.77
N ASP A 174 15.34 1.61 8.21
CA ASP A 174 14.18 1.58 9.11
C ASP A 174 12.88 1.32 8.33
N PHE A 175 11.79 1.12 9.03
CA PHE A 175 10.45 1.10 8.46
C PHE A 175 10.13 2.46 7.84
N THR A 176 9.52 2.45 6.65
CA THR A 176 8.78 3.62 6.15
C THR A 176 7.52 3.78 6.96
N LYS A 177 7.26 4.98 7.47
CA LYS A 177 6.15 5.28 8.38
C LYS A 177 5.21 6.31 7.78
N ALA A 178 3.94 6.26 8.19
CA ALA A 178 2.93 7.21 7.73
C ALA A 178 1.91 7.53 8.82
N HIS A 179 1.60 8.82 8.98
CA HIS A 179 0.44 9.31 9.71
C HIS A 179 -0.73 9.48 8.75
N HIS A 180 -1.87 8.90 9.08
CA HIS A 180 -3.11 9.05 8.34
C HIS A 180 -4.15 9.74 9.22
N LEU A 181 -4.78 10.78 8.70
CA LEU A 181 -5.95 11.43 9.30
C LEU A 181 -7.06 11.45 8.27
N MET A 182 -8.25 11.02 8.65
CA MET A 182 -9.42 10.95 7.77
C MET A 182 -10.66 11.41 8.52
N LEU A 183 -11.46 12.25 7.87
CA LEU A 183 -12.84 12.53 8.24
C LEU A 183 -13.77 11.75 7.32
N SER A 184 -14.93 11.33 7.81
CA SER A 184 -15.96 10.71 6.99
C SER A 184 -17.30 11.32 7.36
N PHE A 185 -18.02 11.78 6.35
CA PHE A 185 -19.42 12.18 6.42
C PHE A 185 -20.22 11.19 5.59
N ALA A 186 -21.21 10.53 6.19
CA ALA A 186 -22.11 9.62 5.50
C ALA A 186 -23.56 10.05 5.71
N TYR A 187 -24.33 10.09 4.61
CA TYR A 187 -25.73 10.49 4.59
C TYR A 187 -26.57 9.49 3.80
N LYS A 188 -27.60 8.93 4.42
CA LYS A 188 -28.61 8.09 3.77
C LYS A 188 -29.67 9.00 3.14
N VAL A 189 -29.59 9.17 1.82
CA VAL A 189 -30.58 9.96 1.05
C VAL A 189 -31.95 9.25 1.06
N SER A 190 -31.92 7.92 0.92
CA SER A 190 -33.09 7.03 1.04
C SER A 190 -32.66 5.69 1.63
N GLU A 191 -33.57 4.73 1.76
CA GLU A 191 -33.26 3.38 2.23
C GLU A 191 -32.21 2.66 1.36
N ASN A 192 -32.20 2.97 0.07
CA ASN A 192 -31.33 2.31 -0.91
C ASN A 192 -30.26 3.24 -1.50
N THR A 193 -30.18 4.50 -1.06
CA THR A 193 -29.26 5.49 -1.65
C THR A 193 -28.47 6.17 -0.55
N SER A 194 -27.14 6.15 -0.67
CA SER A 194 -26.24 6.78 0.27
C SER A 194 -25.21 7.67 -0.44
N LEU A 195 -24.79 8.68 0.29
CA LEU A 195 -23.73 9.62 -0.03
C LEU A 195 -22.65 9.53 1.03
N LYS A 196 -21.39 9.49 0.62
CA LYS A 196 -20.24 9.51 1.52
C LYS A 196 -19.19 10.48 1.00
N VAL A 197 -18.60 11.28 1.89
CA VAL A 197 -17.53 12.22 1.58
C VAL A 197 -16.42 12.03 2.61
N GLU A 198 -15.18 11.79 2.14
CA GLU A 198 -14.05 11.42 2.98
C GLU A 198 -12.80 12.23 2.62
N PRO A 199 -12.63 13.44 3.18
CA PRO A 199 -11.36 14.12 3.11
C PRO A 199 -10.30 13.38 3.95
N TYR A 200 -9.08 13.31 3.42
CA TYR A 200 -7.95 12.65 4.08
C TYR A 200 -6.65 13.40 3.86
N ILE A 201 -5.71 13.15 4.78
CA ILE A 201 -4.33 13.58 4.67
C ILE A 201 -3.41 12.47 5.18
N GLN A 202 -2.29 12.26 4.47
CA GLN A 202 -1.25 11.31 4.82
C GLN A 202 0.09 12.01 4.78
N PHE A 203 0.88 11.83 5.85
CA PHE A 203 2.27 12.28 5.92
C PHE A 203 3.16 11.06 6.08
N LEU A 204 4.03 10.83 5.09
CA LEU A 204 5.02 9.75 5.11
C LEU A 204 6.36 10.31 5.56
N TYR A 205 7.09 9.53 6.33
CA TYR A 205 8.42 9.88 6.83
C TYR A 205 9.29 8.63 6.99
N ASP A 206 10.56 8.82 7.25
CA ASP A 206 11.57 7.76 7.24
C ASP A 206 11.57 6.97 5.92
N VAL A 207 11.22 7.62 4.82
CA VAL A 207 11.19 7.01 3.49
C VAL A 207 12.62 6.85 2.99
N PRO A 208 13.01 5.67 2.48
CA PRO A 208 14.31 5.49 1.86
C PRO A 208 14.46 6.32 0.58
N VAL A 209 15.53 7.10 0.51
CA VAL A 209 15.90 7.98 -0.61
C VAL A 209 17.41 7.90 -0.85
N MET A 210 17.86 8.19 -2.06
CA MET A 210 19.29 8.46 -2.29
C MET A 210 19.66 9.80 -1.68
N ARG A 211 20.87 9.86 -1.11
CA ARG A 211 21.42 11.13 -0.61
C ARG A 211 21.59 12.11 -1.76
N ASP A 212 21.19 13.35 -1.54
CA ASP A 212 21.39 14.47 -2.47
C ASP A 212 20.78 14.24 -3.89
N SER A 213 19.71 13.46 -3.97
CA SER A 213 19.02 13.10 -5.22
C SER A 213 17.50 13.16 -5.06
N SER A 214 16.79 13.35 -6.17
CA SER A 214 15.33 13.25 -6.22
C SER A 214 14.80 11.81 -6.11
N PHE A 215 15.65 10.79 -6.17
CA PHE A 215 15.22 9.40 -6.08
C PHE A 215 14.57 9.09 -4.72
N SER A 216 13.41 8.42 -4.77
CA SER A 216 12.67 7.95 -3.61
C SER A 216 11.96 6.62 -3.91
N VAL A 217 11.94 5.70 -2.95
CA VAL A 217 11.17 4.45 -3.07
C VAL A 217 9.66 4.69 -3.23
N LEU A 218 9.14 5.88 -2.89
CA LEU A 218 7.74 6.26 -3.12
C LEU A 218 7.41 6.51 -4.60
N ASN A 219 8.42 6.79 -5.40
CA ASN A 219 8.25 7.15 -6.82
C ASN A 219 9.00 6.18 -7.74
N ARG A 220 9.31 4.99 -7.25
CA ARG A 220 10.08 3.99 -7.98
C ARG A 220 9.36 3.56 -9.25
N ASP A 221 10.08 3.57 -10.36
CA ASP A 221 9.64 3.12 -11.67
C ASP A 221 10.10 1.69 -11.95
N GLU A 222 11.34 1.42 -11.58
CA GLU A 222 11.98 0.14 -11.75
C GLU A 222 11.53 -0.85 -10.68
N PHE A 223 11.57 -2.13 -10.99
CA PHE A 223 11.18 -3.17 -10.06
C PHE A 223 12.27 -3.50 -9.02
N PHE A 224 13.49 -3.00 -9.18
CA PHE A 224 14.64 -3.16 -8.28
C PHE A 224 15.22 -1.83 -7.82
N VAL A 225 16.14 -1.89 -6.85
CA VAL A 225 16.93 -0.76 -6.34
C VAL A 225 18.39 -1.13 -6.40
N GLU A 226 19.21 -0.26 -6.94
CA GLU A 226 20.67 -0.45 -7.08
C GLU A 226 21.50 0.51 -6.21
N ASN A 227 20.84 1.41 -5.51
CA ASN A 227 21.48 2.53 -4.85
C ASN A 227 21.56 2.38 -3.32
N ALA A 228 22.55 3.01 -2.73
CA ALA A 228 22.62 3.22 -1.29
C ALA A 228 21.54 4.22 -0.85
N LEU A 229 20.72 3.84 0.12
CA LEU A 229 19.58 4.62 0.59
C LEU A 229 19.72 5.05 2.05
N VAL A 230 19.06 6.14 2.40
CA VAL A 230 18.94 6.67 3.75
C VAL A 230 17.48 7.00 4.06
N ASN A 231 17.02 6.79 5.30
CA ASN A 231 15.66 7.09 5.74
C ASN A 231 15.44 8.58 6.03
N LYS A 232 15.57 9.45 5.02
CA LYS A 232 15.39 10.91 5.13
C LYS A 232 14.25 11.46 4.28
N GLY A 233 13.72 10.63 3.38
CA GLY A 233 12.63 11.02 2.50
C GLY A 233 11.32 11.23 3.22
N ARG A 234 10.45 12.01 2.60
CA ARG A 234 9.11 12.33 3.10
C ARG A 234 8.11 12.24 1.97
N GLY A 235 6.85 12.01 2.31
CA GLY A 235 5.74 12.04 1.37
C GLY A 235 4.54 12.75 1.97
N ARG A 236 3.67 13.28 1.11
CA ARG A 236 2.38 13.82 1.52
C ARG A 236 1.33 13.53 0.46
N ASN A 237 0.20 13.04 0.92
CA ASN A 237 -0.99 12.85 0.10
C ASN A 237 -2.16 13.51 0.81
N PHE A 238 -2.92 14.31 0.10
CA PHE A 238 -4.19 14.83 0.60
C PHE A 238 -5.20 14.80 -0.53
N GLY A 239 -6.43 14.53 -0.15
CA GLY A 239 -7.49 14.42 -1.11
C GLY A 239 -8.85 14.33 -0.45
N VAL A 240 -9.85 14.20 -1.29
CA VAL A 240 -11.22 13.95 -0.90
C VAL A 240 -11.81 12.87 -1.81
N ASP A 241 -12.37 11.86 -1.16
CA ASP A 241 -13.12 10.80 -1.83
C ASP A 241 -14.62 11.06 -1.67
N PHE A 242 -15.33 10.90 -2.76
CA PHE A 242 -16.77 11.04 -2.86
C PHE A 242 -17.36 9.72 -3.36
N THR A 243 -18.38 9.22 -2.70
CA THR A 243 -19.11 8.03 -3.12
C THR A 243 -20.62 8.31 -3.10
N TRP A 244 -21.27 8.09 -4.21
CA TRP A 244 -22.72 8.09 -4.32
C TRP A 244 -23.18 6.75 -4.86
N GLU A 245 -23.92 6.02 -4.05
CA GLU A 245 -24.36 4.69 -4.41
C GLU A 245 -25.84 4.50 -4.20
N ARG A 246 -26.42 3.69 -5.06
CA ARG A 246 -27.77 3.14 -4.91
C ARG A 246 -27.68 1.62 -5.03
N ALA A 247 -28.03 0.93 -3.96
CA ALA A 247 -28.20 -0.51 -3.96
C ALA A 247 -29.35 -0.92 -4.91
N LEU A 248 -29.28 -2.15 -5.40
CA LEU A 248 -30.28 -2.69 -6.31
C LEU A 248 -31.69 -2.53 -5.74
N ASN A 249 -32.51 -1.73 -6.40
CA ASN A 249 -33.92 -1.52 -6.05
C ASN A 249 -34.70 -1.31 -7.31
N LYS A 250 -35.81 -2.06 -7.47
CA LYS A 250 -36.67 -2.08 -8.68
C LYS A 250 -35.86 -2.30 -9.97
N GLY A 251 -34.85 -3.16 -9.87
CA GLY A 251 -33.94 -3.50 -10.97
C GLY A 251 -32.94 -2.42 -11.36
N LEU A 252 -32.79 -1.32 -10.62
CA LEU A 252 -31.77 -0.28 -10.88
C LEU A 252 -30.78 -0.20 -9.73
N TYR A 253 -29.48 -0.16 -10.05
CA TYR A 253 -28.41 0.18 -9.14
C TYR A 253 -27.39 1.07 -9.83
N TYR A 254 -26.68 1.87 -9.07
CA TYR A 254 -25.54 2.65 -9.56
C TYR A 254 -24.56 2.96 -8.44
N MET A 255 -23.32 3.19 -8.82
CA MET A 255 -22.27 3.69 -7.96
C MET A 255 -21.39 4.68 -8.72
N ILE A 256 -21.22 5.86 -8.18
CA ILE A 256 -20.33 6.89 -8.69
C ILE A 256 -19.31 7.17 -7.59
N THR A 257 -18.03 7.02 -7.91
CA THR A 257 -16.94 7.40 -7.02
C THR A 257 -16.07 8.44 -7.69
N ALA A 258 -15.65 9.43 -6.95
CA ALA A 258 -14.72 10.47 -7.40
C ALA A 258 -13.66 10.69 -6.33
N SER A 259 -12.40 10.68 -6.74
CA SER A 259 -11.26 11.02 -5.91
C SER A 259 -10.57 12.24 -6.51
N LEU A 260 -10.38 13.30 -5.71
CA LEU A 260 -9.56 14.45 -6.04
C LEU A 260 -8.38 14.46 -5.07
N PHE A 261 -7.16 14.46 -5.56
CA PHE A 261 -5.98 14.31 -4.69
C PHE A 261 -4.73 14.99 -5.24
N ASP A 262 -3.80 15.27 -4.33
CA ASP A 262 -2.43 15.68 -4.61
C ASP A 262 -1.47 14.76 -3.87
N SER A 263 -0.52 14.16 -4.61
CA SER A 263 0.47 13.22 -4.09
C SER A 263 1.88 13.70 -4.44
N ARG A 264 2.68 13.98 -3.41
CA ARG A 264 4.05 14.47 -3.56
C ARG A 264 5.02 13.75 -2.64
N TYR A 265 6.28 13.72 -3.03
CA TYR A 265 7.38 13.22 -2.23
C TYR A 265 8.53 14.24 -2.21
N CYS A 266 9.39 14.08 -1.21
CA CYS A 266 10.63 14.83 -1.08
C CYS A 266 11.78 13.82 -1.02
N GLY A 267 12.69 13.91 -1.99
CA GLY A 267 13.89 13.10 -2.07
C GLY A 267 14.99 13.52 -1.10
N GLY A 268 16.20 13.01 -1.30
CA GLY A 268 17.39 13.44 -0.56
C GLY A 268 17.86 14.84 -0.92
N ASP A 269 17.44 15.36 -2.07
CA ASP A 269 17.64 16.74 -2.52
C ASP A 269 16.87 17.79 -1.70
N GLY A 270 15.94 17.38 -0.86
CA GLY A 270 15.10 18.26 -0.07
C GLY A 270 13.98 18.96 -0.86
N VAL A 271 13.81 18.67 -2.14
CA VAL A 271 12.81 19.28 -3.03
C VAL A 271 11.53 18.46 -3.07
N TRP A 272 10.37 19.13 -3.16
CA TRP A 272 9.08 18.46 -3.31
C TRP A 272 8.74 18.21 -4.78
N HIS A 273 8.66 16.94 -5.14
CA HIS A 273 8.31 16.44 -6.47
C HIS A 273 6.89 15.85 -6.49
N ASN A 274 6.25 15.86 -7.64
CA ASN A 274 5.02 15.07 -7.82
C ASN A 274 5.38 13.58 -7.90
N THR A 275 4.58 12.72 -7.28
CA THR A 275 4.70 11.29 -7.59
C THR A 275 4.20 11.02 -9.01
N ARG A 276 4.69 9.97 -9.67
CA ARG A 276 4.17 9.48 -10.96
C ARG A 276 2.66 9.20 -10.90
N PHE A 277 2.18 8.81 -9.73
CA PHE A 277 0.78 8.48 -9.46
C PHE A 277 -0.10 9.71 -9.21
N ASN A 278 0.46 10.94 -9.23
CA ASN A 278 -0.28 12.17 -8.95
C ASN A 278 -1.17 12.56 -10.15
N ARG A 279 -2.17 11.76 -10.43
CA ARG A 279 -3.13 11.94 -11.52
C ARG A 279 -4.15 13.05 -11.27
N LYS A 280 -4.19 13.61 -10.05
CA LYS A 280 -5.09 14.66 -9.59
C LYS A 280 -6.53 14.24 -9.41
N TYR A 281 -7.08 13.40 -10.27
CA TYR A 281 -8.46 12.90 -10.16
C TYR A 281 -8.62 11.50 -10.73
N VAL A 282 -9.56 10.78 -10.13
CA VAL A 282 -10.09 9.51 -10.66
C VAL A 282 -11.60 9.54 -10.47
N LEU A 283 -12.35 9.28 -11.53
CA LEU A 283 -13.81 9.16 -11.52
C LEU A 283 -14.20 7.79 -12.05
N ASN A 284 -15.03 7.06 -11.29
CA ASN A 284 -15.62 5.81 -11.74
C ASN A 284 -17.16 5.90 -11.67
N GLY A 285 -17.80 5.46 -12.71
CA GLY A 285 -19.25 5.30 -12.78
C GLY A 285 -19.60 3.86 -13.11
N LEU A 286 -20.52 3.30 -12.35
CA LEU A 286 -21.15 2.01 -12.62
C LEU A 286 -22.65 2.20 -12.54
N ILE A 287 -23.37 1.76 -13.57
CA ILE A 287 -24.83 1.72 -13.59
C ILE A 287 -25.28 0.39 -14.16
N GLY A 288 -26.28 -0.23 -13.53
CA GLY A 288 -26.86 -1.45 -14.02
C GLY A 288 -28.39 -1.44 -13.90
N LYS A 289 -29.01 -2.04 -14.88
CA LYS A 289 -30.47 -2.22 -14.93
C LYS A 289 -30.83 -3.67 -15.22
N GLU A 290 -31.72 -4.20 -14.40
CA GLU A 290 -32.28 -5.53 -14.54
C GLU A 290 -33.76 -5.44 -14.90
N TRP A 291 -34.21 -6.25 -15.85
CA TRP A 291 -35.58 -6.43 -16.23
C TRP A 291 -35.99 -7.88 -16.06
N MET A 292 -37.07 -8.12 -15.37
CA MET A 292 -37.70 -9.44 -15.32
C MET A 292 -38.52 -9.66 -16.58
N LEU A 293 -38.17 -10.68 -17.36
CA LEU A 293 -38.78 -11.00 -18.64
C LEU A 293 -39.59 -12.30 -18.55
N GLY A 294 -40.45 -12.49 -19.53
CA GLY A 294 -41.31 -13.65 -19.65
C GLY A 294 -42.60 -13.56 -18.83
N ARG A 295 -43.57 -14.39 -19.21
CA ARG A 295 -44.95 -14.40 -18.62
C ARG A 295 -44.90 -14.64 -17.09
N ASN A 296 -43.95 -15.43 -16.61
CA ASN A 296 -43.77 -15.77 -15.20
C ASN A 296 -42.65 -14.98 -14.51
N LYS A 297 -42.03 -13.96 -15.18
CA LYS A 297 -40.93 -13.15 -14.67
C LYS A 297 -39.71 -13.99 -14.17
N GLN A 298 -39.47 -15.13 -14.82
CA GLN A 298 -38.41 -16.07 -14.43
C GLN A 298 -37.07 -15.78 -15.11
N ASN A 299 -37.06 -15.02 -16.20
CA ASN A 299 -35.87 -14.62 -16.92
C ASN A 299 -35.46 -13.21 -16.52
N ILE A 300 -34.17 -12.97 -16.37
CA ILE A 300 -33.60 -11.67 -16.05
C ILE A 300 -32.73 -11.22 -17.21
N LEU A 301 -32.99 -10.05 -17.76
CA LEU A 301 -32.09 -9.34 -18.65
C LEU A 301 -31.35 -8.28 -17.81
N SER A 302 -30.03 -8.35 -17.75
CA SER A 302 -29.20 -7.39 -17.03
C SER A 302 -28.30 -6.65 -18.01
N VAL A 303 -28.29 -5.33 -17.95
CA VAL A 303 -27.38 -4.47 -18.73
C VAL A 303 -26.58 -3.61 -17.76
N ASN A 304 -25.25 -3.65 -17.91
CA ASN A 304 -24.32 -2.95 -17.03
C ASN A 304 -23.37 -2.09 -17.86
N LEU A 305 -23.16 -0.86 -17.40
CA LEU A 305 -22.18 0.07 -17.97
C LEU A 305 -21.20 0.50 -16.88
N LYS A 306 -19.92 0.43 -17.18
CA LYS A 306 -18.84 0.97 -16.34
C LYS A 306 -18.03 1.98 -17.14
N LEU A 307 -17.79 3.13 -16.53
CA LEU A 307 -16.93 4.20 -17.07
C LEU A 307 -15.87 4.52 -16.04
N THR A 308 -14.63 4.68 -16.49
CA THR A 308 -13.51 5.18 -15.68
C THR A 308 -12.83 6.34 -16.40
N LEU A 309 -12.71 7.47 -15.72
CA LEU A 309 -11.96 8.64 -16.18
C LEU A 309 -10.90 8.96 -15.13
N GLN A 310 -9.68 9.25 -15.57
CA GLN A 310 -8.58 9.60 -14.68
C GLN A 310 -7.63 10.59 -15.33
N GLY A 311 -6.92 11.37 -14.53
CA GLY A 311 -5.84 12.23 -15.00
C GLY A 311 -4.67 11.42 -15.57
N GLY A 312 -3.87 12.06 -16.39
CA GLY A 312 -2.67 11.44 -16.98
C GLY A 312 -1.62 11.10 -15.92
N GLU A 313 -0.83 10.07 -16.20
CA GLU A 313 0.40 9.80 -15.45
C GLU A 313 1.41 10.93 -15.65
N ARG A 314 2.25 11.11 -14.65
CA ARG A 314 3.36 12.04 -14.75
C ARG A 314 4.61 11.28 -15.14
N TYR A 315 5.37 11.84 -16.05
CA TYR A 315 6.67 11.33 -16.49
C TYR A 315 7.70 12.47 -16.42
N ALA A 316 8.95 12.10 -16.26
CA ALA A 316 10.05 13.05 -16.44
C ALA A 316 10.28 13.24 -17.95
N PRO A 317 10.30 14.49 -18.47
CA PRO A 317 10.68 14.71 -19.85
C PRO A 317 12.10 14.23 -20.08
N ILE A 318 12.35 13.60 -21.24
CA ILE A 318 13.70 13.25 -21.65
C ILE A 318 14.41 14.56 -22.02
N ASP A 319 15.54 14.82 -21.40
CA ASP A 319 16.42 15.92 -21.81
C ASP A 319 17.14 15.47 -23.10
N VAL A 320 16.74 16.03 -24.23
CA VAL A 320 17.33 15.70 -25.54
C VAL A 320 18.61 16.50 -25.82
N GLU A 321 18.98 17.41 -24.92
CA GLU A 321 20.19 18.25 -25.04
C GLU A 321 21.32 17.74 -24.13
N ALA A 322 21.09 16.68 -23.33
CA ALA A 322 22.06 16.10 -22.42
C ALA A 322 22.94 15.02 -23.09
#